data_012da167481c4fafab8eb42444be9c10
#
_entry.id   012da167481c4fafab8eb42444be9c10
#
_cell.length_a   1.000
_cell.length_b   1.000
_cell.length_c   1.000
_cell.angle_alpha   90.00
_cell.angle_beta   90.00
_cell.angle_gamma   90.00
#
_symmetry.space_group_name_H-M   'P 1'
#
loop_
_entity.id
_entity.type
_entity.pdbx_description
1 polymer ?
#
loop_
_entity_poly.entity_id
_entity_poly.type
_entity_poly.pdbx_seq_one_letter_code
_entity_poly.pdbx_strand_id
1 'polypeptide(L)'
;MARVAMAMSGGVDSSVAAVLLKEQGHEVIGLHMKLYHGPENESRPKSCCSLDEAIDARAACHRLNIPFYVLDCQKEFRESVIDYFVEEYSRGKTPNPCVMCNKEIKSNLLLKKVDELDCDYLATGHYAKIRFNPLIRRQQLIRPQDLRKDQTYFLHSIPADELHRLMFPLADIIKPEVRKIAGKLNLSAANKPDSQEICFVPKDYRNFLKQELNEVPEHGEFISVSGEVLGEHLGLPFYTIGQRRGLGLSDSTPYYVVKIDTGKNRIVLGKKEDLYSKTIFVSGVNWLSISPPKEELHVTAKLRYSHQGVAASVFPESDNKVRLELDVPERAVTPGQAAVFYQDEILLGGGWINDLP
;
A
#
# COMPACT_ATOMS: atom_id res chain seq x y z
N MET A 1 20.94 -20.90 -11.14
CA MET A 1 21.13 -19.64 -11.90
C MET A 1 19.81 -19.36 -12.61
N ALA A 2 19.22 -18.19 -12.43
CA ALA A 2 17.96 -17.79 -13.04
C ALA A 2 18.10 -16.40 -13.66
N ARG A 3 17.26 -16.05 -14.61
CA ARG A 3 17.19 -14.73 -15.21
C ARG A 3 16.12 -13.90 -14.49
N VAL A 4 16.53 -12.78 -13.87
CA VAL A 4 15.68 -12.02 -12.93
C VAL A 4 15.52 -10.59 -13.41
N ALA A 5 14.28 -10.18 -13.59
CA ALA A 5 13.93 -8.78 -13.81
C ALA A 5 13.82 -8.07 -12.46
N MET A 6 14.70 -7.11 -12.18
CA MET A 6 14.74 -6.33 -10.96
C MET A 6 14.03 -4.98 -11.15
N ALA A 7 12.96 -4.73 -10.42
CA ALA A 7 12.27 -3.43 -10.42
C ALA A 7 13.13 -2.36 -9.71
N MET A 8 13.67 -1.43 -10.50
CA MET A 8 14.63 -0.41 -10.08
C MET A 8 13.90 0.94 -9.87
N SER A 9 13.68 1.33 -8.63
CA SER A 9 13.03 2.60 -8.28
C SER A 9 14.01 3.80 -8.19
N GLY A 10 15.33 3.58 -8.31
CA GLY A 10 16.34 4.60 -8.01
C GLY A 10 16.62 4.80 -6.52
N GLY A 11 15.92 4.09 -5.65
CA GLY A 11 16.15 4.08 -4.21
C GLY A 11 17.24 3.09 -3.79
N VAL A 12 17.70 3.24 -2.53
CA VAL A 12 18.76 2.39 -1.95
C VAL A 12 18.37 0.91 -1.91
N ASP A 13 17.10 0.62 -1.59
CA ASP A 13 16.60 -0.75 -1.41
C ASP A 13 16.63 -1.53 -2.72
N SER A 14 16.10 -0.97 -3.81
CA SER A 14 16.11 -1.63 -5.12
C SER A 14 17.54 -1.81 -5.65
N SER A 15 18.41 -0.84 -5.41
CA SER A 15 19.81 -0.93 -5.85
C SER A 15 20.56 -2.02 -5.11
N VAL A 16 20.38 -2.15 -3.79
CA VAL A 16 21.03 -3.22 -2.99
C VAL A 16 20.41 -4.59 -3.30
N ALA A 17 19.10 -4.66 -3.53
CA ALA A 17 18.46 -5.90 -3.98
C ALA A 17 19.08 -6.43 -5.29
N ALA A 18 19.36 -5.54 -6.25
CA ALA A 18 20.08 -5.91 -7.49
C ALA A 18 21.49 -6.43 -7.23
N VAL A 19 22.22 -5.83 -6.27
CA VAL A 19 23.55 -6.32 -5.84
C VAL A 19 23.47 -7.75 -5.34
N LEU A 20 22.56 -8.00 -4.38
CA LEU A 20 22.41 -9.31 -3.74
C LEU A 20 22.04 -10.40 -4.74
N LEU A 21 21.16 -10.12 -5.69
CA LEU A 21 20.81 -11.06 -6.77
C LEU A 21 22.04 -11.41 -7.63
N LYS A 22 22.86 -10.43 -7.94
CA LYS A 22 24.09 -10.62 -8.72
C LYS A 22 25.13 -11.44 -7.97
N GLU A 23 25.31 -11.16 -6.67
CA GLU A 23 26.21 -11.93 -5.79
C GLU A 23 25.74 -13.39 -5.62
N GLN A 24 24.43 -13.65 -5.71
CA GLN A 24 23.85 -14.99 -5.75
C GLN A 24 24.03 -15.71 -7.10
N GLY A 25 24.62 -15.04 -8.09
CA GLY A 25 24.92 -15.62 -9.41
C GLY A 25 23.75 -15.61 -10.39
N HIS A 26 22.71 -14.77 -10.16
CA HIS A 26 21.63 -14.59 -11.12
C HIS A 26 22.04 -13.70 -12.29
N GLU A 27 21.45 -13.93 -13.47
CA GLU A 27 21.42 -12.97 -14.57
C GLU A 27 20.37 -11.91 -14.26
N VAL A 28 20.77 -10.65 -14.05
CA VAL A 28 19.86 -9.58 -13.61
C VAL A 28 19.66 -8.55 -14.72
N ILE A 29 18.40 -8.17 -14.94
CA ILE A 29 17.98 -7.06 -15.82
C ILE A 29 17.28 -6.01 -14.95
N GLY A 30 17.70 -4.74 -15.03
CA GLY A 30 17.05 -3.63 -14.33
C GLY A 30 15.87 -3.07 -15.13
N LEU A 31 14.69 -3.01 -14.51
CA LEU A 31 13.48 -2.40 -15.07
C LEU A 31 13.08 -1.18 -14.25
N HIS A 32 13.04 -0.01 -14.88
CA HIS A 32 12.51 1.21 -14.26
C HIS A 32 11.14 1.55 -14.85
N MET A 33 10.16 1.77 -13.99
CA MET A 33 8.80 2.15 -14.40
C MET A 33 8.66 3.67 -14.39
N LYS A 34 8.26 4.26 -15.50
CA LYS A 34 7.78 5.63 -15.57
C LYS A 34 6.28 5.61 -15.28
N LEU A 35 5.88 6.03 -14.07
CA LEU A 35 4.50 5.87 -13.58
C LEU A 35 3.67 7.16 -13.67
N TYR A 36 4.27 8.31 -13.39
CA TYR A 36 3.52 9.56 -13.30
C TYR A 36 4.38 10.75 -13.73
N HIS A 37 3.75 11.66 -14.45
CA HIS A 37 4.33 12.94 -14.84
C HIS A 37 3.45 14.05 -14.27
N GLY A 38 3.81 14.57 -13.11
CA GLY A 38 3.10 15.70 -12.51
C GLY A 38 3.31 17.01 -13.28
N PRO A 39 2.53 18.06 -12.99
CA PRO A 39 2.69 19.38 -13.58
C PRO A 39 4.13 19.89 -13.45
N GLU A 40 4.67 20.52 -14.48
CA GLU A 40 6.09 20.94 -14.55
C GLU A 40 6.49 22.00 -13.51
N ASN A 41 5.53 22.70 -12.91
CA ASN A 41 5.74 23.88 -12.06
C ASN A 41 5.65 23.63 -10.54
N GLU A 42 5.38 22.41 -10.10
CA GLU A 42 5.34 22.12 -8.65
C GLU A 42 6.66 21.51 -8.18
N SER A 43 7.16 21.98 -7.03
CA SER A 43 8.28 21.36 -6.30
C SER A 43 7.88 19.93 -5.92
N ARG A 44 8.27 18.97 -6.75
CA ARG A 44 7.87 17.55 -6.64
C ARG A 44 8.31 16.96 -5.33
N PRO A 45 7.46 16.20 -4.65
CA PRO A 45 7.94 15.26 -3.66
C PRO A 45 8.92 14.31 -4.38
N LYS A 46 9.89 13.77 -3.64
CA LYS A 46 10.81 12.72 -4.13
C LYS A 46 9.97 11.46 -4.41
N SER A 47 9.39 11.40 -5.60
CA SER A 47 8.56 10.28 -6.03
C SER A 47 9.43 9.19 -6.66
N CYS A 48 9.11 7.94 -6.47
CA CYS A 48 9.87 6.80 -7.02
C CYS A 48 9.88 6.71 -8.57
N CYS A 49 9.52 7.78 -9.28
CA CYS A 49 9.33 7.80 -10.72
C CYS A 49 9.77 9.13 -11.37
N SER A 50 10.59 9.93 -10.67
CA SER A 50 11.17 11.16 -11.23
C SER A 50 12.31 10.86 -12.21
N LEU A 51 12.66 11.83 -13.06
CA LEU A 51 13.85 11.71 -13.94
C LEU A 51 15.13 11.44 -13.13
N ASP A 52 15.29 12.08 -11.97
CA ASP A 52 16.44 11.86 -11.09
C ASP A 52 16.53 10.43 -10.60
N GLU A 53 15.40 9.78 -10.35
CA GLU A 53 15.36 8.38 -9.93
C GLU A 53 15.63 7.40 -11.06
N ALA A 54 15.19 7.73 -12.28
CA ALA A 54 15.58 6.98 -13.46
C ALA A 54 17.10 7.06 -13.72
N ILE A 55 17.71 8.24 -13.51
CA ILE A 55 19.15 8.46 -13.60
C ILE A 55 19.89 7.63 -12.54
N ASP A 56 19.43 7.66 -11.29
CA ASP A 56 20.03 6.87 -10.21
C ASP A 56 19.90 5.36 -10.44
N ALA A 57 18.73 4.90 -10.90
CA ALA A 57 18.51 3.51 -11.27
C ALA A 57 19.45 3.06 -12.38
N ARG A 58 19.59 3.90 -13.42
CA ARG A 58 20.52 3.67 -14.54
C ARG A 58 21.98 3.62 -14.06
N ALA A 59 22.38 4.57 -13.20
CA ALA A 59 23.72 4.62 -12.65
C ALA A 59 24.04 3.38 -11.81
N ALA A 60 23.09 2.90 -10.99
CA ALA A 60 23.23 1.67 -10.23
C ALA A 60 23.39 0.45 -11.16
N CYS A 61 22.55 0.32 -12.18
CA CYS A 61 22.63 -0.76 -13.17
C CYS A 61 23.96 -0.73 -13.95
N HIS A 62 24.42 0.43 -14.38
CA HIS A 62 25.72 0.59 -15.05
C HIS A 62 26.88 0.15 -14.15
N ARG A 63 26.88 0.57 -12.89
CA ARG A 63 27.91 0.16 -11.91
C ARG A 63 27.93 -1.35 -11.68
N LEU A 64 26.77 -1.99 -11.72
CA LEU A 64 26.63 -3.43 -11.57
C LEU A 64 26.85 -4.19 -12.89
N ASN A 65 27.06 -3.49 -14.00
CA ASN A 65 27.14 -4.09 -15.33
C ASN A 65 25.93 -5.00 -15.62
N ILE A 66 24.71 -4.47 -15.43
CA ILE A 66 23.46 -5.13 -15.78
C ILE A 66 22.68 -4.29 -16.80
N PRO A 67 21.96 -4.90 -17.75
CA PRO A 67 21.09 -4.19 -18.69
C PRO A 67 20.04 -3.38 -17.94
N PHE A 68 19.64 -2.22 -18.51
CA PHE A 68 18.64 -1.33 -17.91
C PHE A 68 17.63 -0.90 -18.95
N TYR A 69 16.36 -1.08 -18.63
CA TYR A 69 15.23 -0.69 -19.49
C TYR A 69 14.28 0.22 -18.74
N VAL A 70 13.68 1.19 -19.44
CA VAL A 70 12.63 2.05 -18.94
C VAL A 70 11.32 1.61 -19.59
N LEU A 71 10.33 1.31 -18.76
CA LEU A 71 8.99 0.95 -19.18
C LEU A 71 8.06 2.16 -18.95
N ASP A 72 7.35 2.60 -19.99
CA ASP A 72 6.30 3.57 -19.84
C ASP A 72 5.02 2.86 -19.37
N CYS A 73 4.66 3.11 -18.12
CA CYS A 73 3.47 2.54 -17.47
C CYS A 73 2.51 3.64 -17.01
N GLN A 74 2.63 4.85 -17.59
CA GLN A 74 1.86 6.02 -17.13
C GLN A 74 0.36 5.83 -17.32
N LYS A 75 -0.05 5.25 -18.45
CA LYS A 75 -1.45 4.99 -18.75
C LYS A 75 -2.05 4.01 -17.75
N GLU A 76 -1.43 2.86 -17.59
CA GLU A 76 -1.92 1.80 -16.69
C GLU A 76 -1.92 2.26 -15.23
N PHE A 77 -0.92 3.05 -14.83
CA PHE A 77 -0.85 3.64 -13.50
C PHE A 77 -1.97 4.65 -13.28
N ARG A 78 -2.27 5.49 -14.28
CA ARG A 78 -3.39 6.42 -14.25
C ARG A 78 -4.70 5.67 -14.03
N GLU A 79 -5.02 4.71 -14.90
CA GLU A 79 -6.28 3.98 -14.90
C GLU A 79 -6.49 3.12 -13.65
N SER A 80 -5.44 2.43 -13.15
CA SER A 80 -5.58 1.45 -12.07
C SER A 80 -5.25 1.99 -10.67
N VAL A 81 -4.50 3.09 -10.57
CA VAL A 81 -4.05 3.61 -9.26
C VAL A 81 -4.57 5.01 -8.97
N ILE A 82 -4.43 5.95 -9.93
CA ILE A 82 -4.84 7.34 -9.70
C ILE A 82 -6.37 7.46 -9.78
N ASP A 83 -7.00 6.92 -10.82
CA ASP A 83 -8.45 6.98 -10.99
C ASP A 83 -9.16 6.22 -9.86
N TYR A 84 -8.64 5.04 -9.46
CA TYR A 84 -9.10 4.34 -8.25
C TYR A 84 -9.00 5.23 -7.00
N PHE A 85 -7.88 5.94 -6.80
CA PHE A 85 -7.68 6.83 -5.66
C PHE A 85 -8.71 7.96 -5.62
N VAL A 86 -8.96 8.61 -6.75
CA VAL A 86 -9.94 9.69 -6.88
C VAL A 86 -11.36 9.17 -6.67
N GLU A 87 -11.70 8.04 -7.28
CA GLU A 87 -13.04 7.43 -7.19
C GLU A 87 -13.38 7.01 -5.75
N GLU A 88 -12.47 6.36 -5.03
CA GLU A 88 -12.71 5.94 -3.65
C GLU A 88 -12.91 7.15 -2.71
N TYR A 89 -12.12 8.22 -2.87
CA TYR A 89 -12.37 9.45 -2.11
C TYR A 89 -13.72 10.10 -2.46
N SER A 90 -14.12 10.08 -3.73
CA SER A 90 -15.43 10.57 -4.14
C SER A 90 -16.59 9.77 -3.52
N ARG A 91 -16.35 8.50 -3.19
CA ARG A 91 -17.27 7.62 -2.47
C ARG A 91 -17.16 7.73 -0.94
N GLY A 92 -16.44 8.74 -0.41
CA GLY A 92 -16.25 8.94 1.03
C GLY A 92 -15.34 7.91 1.71
N LYS A 93 -14.57 7.13 0.94
CA LYS A 93 -13.63 6.14 1.44
C LYS A 93 -12.20 6.69 1.46
N THR A 94 -11.32 6.03 2.19
CA THR A 94 -9.89 6.40 2.24
C THR A 94 -9.06 5.30 1.61
N PRO A 95 -8.69 5.40 0.32
CA PRO A 95 -7.99 4.35 -0.41
C PRO A 95 -6.54 4.16 0.04
N ASN A 96 -5.99 2.99 -0.30
CA ASN A 96 -4.55 2.73 -0.20
C ASN A 96 -3.97 2.46 -1.62
N PRO A 97 -3.49 3.51 -2.31
CA PRO A 97 -3.00 3.37 -3.68
C PRO A 97 -1.74 2.50 -3.79
N CYS A 98 -0.94 2.38 -2.71
CA CYS A 98 0.25 1.52 -2.72
C CYS A 98 -0.12 0.03 -2.85
N VAL A 99 -1.24 -0.40 -2.26
CA VAL A 99 -1.75 -1.76 -2.44
C VAL A 99 -2.14 -2.01 -3.89
N MET A 100 -2.87 -1.06 -4.50
CA MET A 100 -3.26 -1.16 -5.91
C MET A 100 -2.06 -1.14 -6.86
N CYS A 101 -1.06 -0.27 -6.60
CA CYS A 101 0.18 -0.25 -7.35
C CYS A 101 0.94 -1.59 -7.28
N ASN A 102 1.01 -2.21 -6.11
CA ASN A 102 1.66 -3.52 -5.98
C ASN A 102 0.90 -4.61 -6.73
N LYS A 103 -0.43 -4.60 -6.68
CA LYS A 103 -1.30 -5.57 -7.37
C LYS A 103 -1.28 -5.36 -8.89
N GLU A 104 -1.67 -4.18 -9.36
CA GLU A 104 -1.96 -3.96 -10.78
C GLU A 104 -0.70 -3.64 -11.61
N ILE A 105 0.24 -2.89 -11.04
CA ILE A 105 1.43 -2.47 -11.76
C ILE A 105 2.59 -3.43 -11.51
N LYS A 106 3.01 -3.63 -10.24
CA LYS A 106 4.22 -4.41 -9.94
C LYS A 106 4.01 -5.92 -10.05
N SER A 107 2.80 -6.43 -9.76
CA SER A 107 2.51 -7.85 -9.95
C SER A 107 1.96 -8.09 -11.36
N ASN A 108 0.76 -7.61 -11.67
CA ASN A 108 0.10 -7.93 -12.92
C ASN A 108 0.86 -7.43 -14.18
N LEU A 109 1.13 -6.11 -14.28
CA LEU A 109 1.76 -5.53 -15.48
C LEU A 109 3.22 -5.95 -15.64
N LEU A 110 4.04 -5.86 -14.55
CA LEU A 110 5.46 -6.20 -14.67
C LEU A 110 5.70 -7.68 -14.90
N LEU A 111 4.87 -8.59 -14.36
CA LEU A 111 5.03 -10.02 -14.65
C LEU A 111 4.82 -10.34 -16.13
N LYS A 112 3.89 -9.63 -16.81
CA LYS A 112 3.77 -9.76 -18.29
C LYS A 112 5.03 -9.31 -19.00
N LYS A 113 5.70 -8.23 -18.51
CA LYS A 113 6.97 -7.78 -19.07
C LYS A 113 8.13 -8.72 -18.76
N VAL A 114 8.09 -9.40 -17.62
CA VAL A 114 9.02 -10.47 -17.24
C VAL A 114 8.95 -11.63 -18.26
N ASP A 115 7.72 -12.01 -18.67
CA ASP A 115 7.50 -13.04 -19.68
C ASP A 115 8.00 -12.60 -21.06
N GLU A 116 7.71 -11.35 -21.47
CA GLU A 116 8.21 -10.79 -22.75
C GLU A 116 9.75 -10.71 -22.83
N LEU A 117 10.43 -10.63 -21.68
CA LEU A 117 11.90 -10.56 -21.58
C LEU A 117 12.55 -11.92 -21.30
N ASP A 118 11.80 -13.02 -21.37
CA ASP A 118 12.24 -14.37 -21.03
C ASP A 118 12.94 -14.44 -19.66
N CYS A 119 12.38 -13.73 -18.65
CA CYS A 119 12.87 -13.79 -17.29
C CYS A 119 12.05 -14.78 -16.46
N ASP A 120 12.73 -15.48 -15.54
CA ASP A 120 12.10 -16.46 -14.65
C ASP A 120 11.33 -15.79 -13.51
N TYR A 121 11.86 -14.67 -12.99
CA TYR A 121 11.37 -14.00 -11.79
C TYR A 121 11.32 -12.49 -11.94
N LEU A 122 10.39 -11.89 -11.20
CA LEU A 122 10.36 -10.47 -10.88
C LEU A 122 10.91 -10.27 -9.47
N ALA A 123 11.93 -9.45 -9.31
CA ALA A 123 12.43 -9.05 -8.00
C ALA A 123 12.12 -7.59 -7.70
N THR A 124 11.88 -7.29 -6.43
CA THR A 124 11.67 -5.93 -5.94
C THR A 124 12.43 -5.68 -4.64
N GLY A 125 12.66 -4.40 -4.32
CA GLY A 125 13.28 -3.97 -3.06
C GLY A 125 12.35 -3.98 -1.85
N HIS A 126 11.25 -4.74 -1.86
CA HIS A 126 10.36 -4.84 -0.70
C HIS A 126 10.98 -5.65 0.43
N TYR A 127 10.70 -5.23 1.65
CA TYR A 127 10.97 -5.98 2.87
C TYR A 127 9.80 -6.94 3.12
N ALA A 128 9.92 -8.14 2.59
CA ALA A 128 9.01 -9.27 2.73
C ALA A 128 9.78 -10.56 2.44
N LYS A 129 9.26 -11.72 2.82
CA LYS A 129 9.86 -13.03 2.57
C LYS A 129 8.84 -13.97 1.95
N ILE A 130 9.26 -14.79 0.99
CA ILE A 130 8.45 -15.87 0.43
C ILE A 130 9.06 -17.19 0.87
N ARG A 131 8.22 -18.12 1.32
CA ARG A 131 8.61 -19.47 1.72
C ARG A 131 7.59 -20.49 1.20
N PHE A 132 8.07 -21.53 0.55
CA PHE A 132 7.21 -22.66 0.18
C PHE A 132 6.91 -23.52 1.41
N ASN A 133 5.63 -23.76 1.66
CA ASN A 133 5.17 -24.69 2.68
C ASN A 133 4.80 -26.03 2.03
N PRO A 134 5.60 -27.11 2.21
CA PRO A 134 5.37 -28.40 1.56
C PRO A 134 4.14 -29.13 2.08
N LEU A 135 3.68 -28.86 3.31
CA LEU A 135 2.52 -29.51 3.91
C LEU A 135 1.22 -29.12 3.22
N ILE A 136 1.08 -27.84 2.90
CA ILE A 136 -0.09 -27.29 2.21
C ILE A 136 0.16 -27.04 0.72
N ARG A 137 1.39 -27.32 0.23
CA ARG A 137 1.86 -27.14 -1.15
C ARG A 137 1.59 -25.73 -1.69
N ARG A 138 1.90 -24.71 -0.88
CA ARG A 138 1.62 -23.31 -1.19
C ARG A 138 2.80 -22.40 -0.84
N GLN A 139 3.00 -21.36 -1.63
CA GLN A 139 3.85 -20.25 -1.24
C GLN A 139 3.17 -19.43 -0.13
N GLN A 140 3.96 -19.01 0.84
CA GLN A 140 3.51 -18.15 1.94
C GLN A 140 4.28 -16.84 1.94
N LEU A 141 3.58 -15.73 2.14
CA LEU A 141 4.19 -14.44 2.37
C LEU A 141 4.43 -14.24 3.86
N ILE A 142 5.66 -13.91 4.22
CA ILE A 142 6.14 -13.87 5.61
C ILE A 142 6.74 -12.49 5.85
N ARG A 143 6.63 -11.98 7.08
CA ARG A 143 7.29 -10.77 7.52
C ARG A 143 8.81 -10.85 7.36
N PRO A 144 9.51 -9.74 7.04
CA PRO A 144 10.96 -9.71 6.90
C PRO A 144 11.66 -9.77 8.26
N GLN A 145 12.98 -9.92 8.23
CA GLN A 145 13.81 -9.82 9.44
C GLN A 145 13.72 -8.42 10.09
N ASP A 146 13.73 -7.35 9.31
CA ASP A 146 13.52 -5.99 9.84
C ASP A 146 12.03 -5.67 9.93
N LEU A 147 11.40 -6.00 11.06
CA LEU A 147 9.97 -5.76 11.31
C LEU A 147 9.59 -4.26 11.24
N ARG A 148 10.53 -3.33 11.44
CA ARG A 148 10.29 -1.89 11.33
C ARG A 148 10.12 -1.45 9.88
N LYS A 149 10.57 -2.29 8.93
CA LYS A 149 10.46 -2.10 7.48
C LYS A 149 9.45 -3.05 6.83
N ASP A 150 8.71 -3.82 7.63
CA ASP A 150 7.71 -4.76 7.14
C ASP A 150 6.74 -4.10 6.14
N GLN A 151 6.78 -4.56 4.90
CA GLN A 151 5.94 -4.08 3.80
C GLN A 151 4.91 -5.12 3.34
N THR A 152 4.79 -6.24 4.05
CA THR A 152 3.84 -7.31 3.71
C THR A 152 2.40 -6.81 3.64
N TYR A 153 2.03 -5.82 4.47
CA TYR A 153 0.72 -5.17 4.43
C TYR A 153 0.33 -4.69 3.03
N PHE A 154 1.25 -4.10 2.28
CA PHE A 154 1.00 -3.59 0.93
C PHE A 154 0.96 -4.69 -0.14
N LEU A 155 1.34 -5.92 0.20
CA LEU A 155 1.46 -7.05 -0.72
C LEU A 155 0.30 -8.05 -0.57
N HIS A 156 -0.64 -7.84 0.36
CA HIS A 156 -1.72 -8.78 0.64
C HIS A 156 -2.64 -9.05 -0.55
N SER A 157 -2.73 -8.15 -1.50
CA SER A 157 -3.62 -8.24 -2.65
C SER A 157 -2.98 -8.85 -3.91
N ILE A 158 -1.70 -9.23 -3.84
CA ILE A 158 -1.03 -9.96 -4.94
C ILE A 158 -1.71 -11.33 -5.10
N PRO A 159 -2.04 -11.78 -6.33
CA PRO A 159 -2.59 -13.10 -6.56
C PRO A 159 -1.70 -14.20 -5.97
N ALA A 160 -2.30 -15.17 -5.26
CA ALA A 160 -1.54 -16.20 -4.56
C ALA A 160 -0.73 -17.12 -5.49
N ASP A 161 -1.22 -17.32 -6.70
CA ASP A 161 -0.56 -18.08 -7.76
C ASP A 161 0.63 -17.35 -8.39
N GLU A 162 0.75 -16.04 -8.24
CA GLU A 162 1.89 -15.26 -8.72
C GLU A 162 3.07 -15.20 -7.74
N LEU A 163 2.86 -15.55 -6.46
CA LEU A 163 3.94 -15.48 -5.45
C LEU A 163 5.19 -16.26 -5.83
N HIS A 164 5.04 -17.38 -6.52
CA HIS A 164 6.17 -18.21 -6.92
C HIS A 164 7.08 -17.56 -7.97
N ARG A 165 6.60 -16.49 -8.62
CA ARG A 165 7.32 -15.69 -9.63
C ARG A 165 8.03 -14.48 -9.01
N LEU A 166 7.85 -14.21 -7.73
CA LEU A 166 8.36 -13.02 -7.06
C LEU A 166 9.60 -13.34 -6.20
N MET A 167 10.53 -12.39 -6.15
CA MET A 167 11.68 -12.43 -5.25
C MET A 167 11.80 -11.13 -4.45
N PHE A 168 12.10 -11.28 -3.15
CA PHE A 168 12.35 -10.16 -2.24
C PHE A 168 13.73 -10.32 -1.60
N PRO A 169 14.81 -9.85 -2.27
CA PRO A 169 16.19 -10.11 -1.84
C PRO A 169 16.55 -9.49 -0.48
N LEU A 170 15.75 -8.52 0.01
CA LEU A 170 15.96 -7.85 1.30
C LEU A 170 15.29 -8.55 2.50
N ALA A 171 14.71 -9.75 2.29
CA ALA A 171 13.95 -10.48 3.29
C ALA A 171 14.70 -10.69 4.61
N ASP A 172 15.97 -11.07 4.53
CA ASP A 172 16.82 -11.50 5.64
C ASP A 172 17.93 -10.47 5.97
N ILE A 173 17.68 -9.18 5.68
CA ILE A 173 18.65 -8.11 5.91
C ILE A 173 17.99 -6.87 6.54
N ILE A 174 18.64 -6.26 7.52
CA ILE A 174 18.13 -5.06 8.18
C ILE A 174 18.56 -3.78 7.44
N LYS A 175 17.77 -2.71 7.55
CA LYS A 175 18.00 -1.43 6.84
C LYS A 175 19.40 -0.82 7.06
N PRO A 176 20.01 -0.84 8.25
CA PRO A 176 21.39 -0.36 8.45
C PRO A 176 22.40 -1.11 7.58
N GLU A 177 22.25 -2.42 7.41
CA GLU A 177 23.13 -3.23 6.57
C GLU A 177 22.95 -2.92 5.10
N VAL A 178 21.69 -2.73 4.64
CA VAL A 178 21.39 -2.26 3.28
C VAL A 178 22.13 -0.95 2.98
N ARG A 179 22.08 0.04 3.90
CA ARG A 179 22.81 1.30 3.75
C ARG A 179 24.32 1.11 3.76
N LYS A 180 24.86 0.19 4.57
CA LYS A 180 26.29 -0.15 4.60
C LYS A 180 26.76 -0.76 3.27
N ILE A 181 25.98 -1.67 2.68
CA ILE A 181 26.27 -2.24 1.35
C ILE A 181 26.26 -1.14 0.28
N ALA A 182 25.22 -0.31 0.27
CA ALA A 182 25.09 0.81 -0.67
C ALA A 182 26.29 1.78 -0.57
N GLY A 183 26.74 2.10 0.66
CA GLY A 183 27.91 2.94 0.91
C GLY A 183 29.20 2.33 0.42
N LYS A 184 29.45 1.04 0.68
CA LYS A 184 30.65 0.32 0.19
C LYS A 184 30.76 0.33 -1.33
N LEU A 185 29.62 0.27 -2.01
CA LEU A 185 29.57 0.29 -3.48
C LEU A 185 29.43 1.72 -4.04
N ASN A 186 29.51 2.75 -3.22
CA ASN A 186 29.33 4.16 -3.61
C ASN A 186 28.09 4.38 -4.49
N LEU A 187 26.95 3.75 -4.15
CA LEU A 187 25.70 3.96 -4.87
C LEU A 187 25.16 5.36 -4.55
N SER A 188 24.71 6.11 -5.56
CA SER A 188 24.19 7.49 -5.40
C SER A 188 23.01 7.56 -4.41
N ALA A 189 22.22 6.49 -4.33
CA ALA A 189 21.07 6.39 -3.42
C ALA A 189 21.43 6.10 -1.95
N ALA A 190 22.70 5.84 -1.57
CA ALA A 190 23.08 5.41 -0.22
C ALA A 190 22.59 6.35 0.90
N ASN A 191 22.63 7.66 0.64
CA ASN A 191 22.24 8.71 1.60
C ASN A 191 20.83 9.27 1.38
N LYS A 192 20.08 8.75 0.39
CA LYS A 192 18.70 9.21 0.16
C LYS A 192 17.79 8.79 1.31
N PRO A 193 16.90 9.70 1.79
CA PRO A 193 15.84 9.32 2.71
C PRO A 193 14.87 8.34 2.06
N ASP A 194 14.24 7.49 2.88
CA ASP A 194 13.19 6.61 2.41
C ASP A 194 11.94 7.43 2.03
N SER A 195 11.22 6.99 0.99
CA SER A 195 9.93 7.60 0.63
C SER A 195 8.91 7.31 1.74
N GLN A 196 8.26 8.36 2.25
CA GLN A 196 7.30 8.28 3.35
C GLN A 196 5.86 8.54 2.91
N GLU A 197 5.66 9.08 1.71
CA GLU A 197 4.38 9.58 1.21
C GLU A 197 3.94 8.85 -0.07
N ILE A 198 2.68 9.06 -0.45
CA ILE A 198 2.13 8.58 -1.73
C ILE A 198 2.90 9.24 -2.87
N CYS A 199 3.46 8.44 -3.77
CA CYS A 199 4.44 8.89 -4.76
C CYS A 199 3.93 9.93 -5.77
N PHE A 200 2.63 10.05 -5.99
CA PHE A 200 2.01 10.98 -6.93
C PHE A 200 1.25 12.13 -6.23
N VAL A 201 1.15 12.12 -4.89
CA VAL A 201 0.45 13.16 -4.11
C VAL A 201 1.47 14.13 -3.52
N PRO A 202 1.59 15.37 -4.02
CA PRO A 202 2.46 16.37 -3.44
C PRO A 202 1.84 16.96 -2.17
N LYS A 203 2.43 16.71 -1.01
CA LYS A 203 2.12 17.30 0.32
C LYS A 203 0.72 17.08 0.86
N ASP A 204 -0.34 17.51 0.18
CA ASP A 204 -1.74 17.43 0.65
C ASP A 204 -2.61 16.78 -0.43
N TYR A 205 -3.18 15.63 -0.10
CA TYR A 205 -4.06 14.88 -1.01
C TYR A 205 -5.30 15.67 -1.43
N ARG A 206 -5.77 16.62 -0.62
CA ARG A 206 -6.93 17.46 -0.95
C ARG A 206 -6.65 18.39 -2.12
N ASN A 207 -5.43 18.94 -2.21
CA ASN A 207 -5.04 19.75 -3.35
C ASN A 207 -4.92 18.91 -4.63
N PHE A 208 -4.40 17.70 -4.50
CA PHE A 208 -4.37 16.73 -5.61
C PHE A 208 -5.78 16.39 -6.06
N LEU A 209 -6.70 16.05 -5.14
CA LEU A 209 -8.10 15.76 -5.48
C LEU A 209 -8.79 16.95 -6.18
N LYS A 210 -8.54 18.20 -5.74
CA LYS A 210 -9.12 19.40 -6.39
C LYS A 210 -8.68 19.56 -7.85
N GLN A 211 -7.49 19.08 -8.20
CA GLN A 211 -6.98 19.11 -9.58
C GLN A 211 -7.53 17.96 -10.42
N GLU A 212 -7.78 16.80 -9.78
CA GLU A 212 -8.18 15.58 -10.46
C GLU A 212 -9.70 15.40 -10.59
N LEU A 213 -10.48 16.01 -9.70
CA LEU A 213 -11.95 15.95 -9.74
C LEU A 213 -12.47 16.81 -10.87
N ASN A 214 -13.30 16.22 -11.75
CA ASN A 214 -13.92 16.91 -12.88
C ASN A 214 -14.93 17.99 -12.43
N GLU A 215 -15.52 17.81 -11.26
CA GLU A 215 -16.52 18.70 -10.67
C GLU A 215 -16.10 19.14 -9.29
N VAL A 216 -16.49 20.35 -8.90
CA VAL A 216 -16.30 20.85 -7.55
C VAL A 216 -17.23 20.06 -6.62
N PRO A 217 -16.72 19.35 -5.60
CA PRO A 217 -17.56 18.61 -4.67
C PRO A 217 -18.58 19.51 -3.99
N GLU A 218 -19.83 19.06 -3.91
CA GLU A 218 -20.90 19.82 -3.26
C GLU A 218 -20.64 20.00 -1.76
N HIS A 219 -20.87 21.19 -1.27
CA HIS A 219 -20.90 21.48 0.16
C HIS A 219 -22.05 20.71 0.82
N GLY A 220 -21.89 20.36 2.09
CA GLY A 220 -22.92 19.66 2.85
C GLY A 220 -22.78 19.93 4.34
N GLU A 221 -23.57 19.25 5.15
CA GLU A 221 -23.66 19.51 6.57
C GLU A 221 -22.68 18.68 7.40
N PHE A 222 -22.02 19.32 8.36
CA PHE A 222 -21.52 18.63 9.54
C PHE A 222 -22.67 18.44 10.53
N ILE A 223 -22.91 17.20 10.93
CA ILE A 223 -23.90 16.86 11.97
C ILE A 223 -23.22 16.17 13.15
N SER A 224 -23.77 16.33 14.34
CA SER A 224 -23.36 15.56 15.51
C SER A 224 -23.86 14.12 15.43
N VAL A 225 -23.36 13.22 16.29
CA VAL A 225 -23.90 11.85 16.46
C VAL A 225 -25.38 11.86 16.88
N SER A 226 -25.87 12.95 17.50
CA SER A 226 -27.29 13.15 17.84
C SER A 226 -28.13 13.74 16.71
N GLY A 227 -27.51 14.09 15.56
CA GLY A 227 -28.19 14.64 14.39
C GLY A 227 -28.31 16.17 14.37
N GLU A 228 -27.71 16.90 15.32
CA GLU A 228 -27.67 18.36 15.34
C GLU A 228 -26.71 18.88 14.27
N VAL A 229 -27.11 19.92 13.51
CA VAL A 229 -26.27 20.58 12.52
C VAL A 229 -25.23 21.45 13.26
N LEU A 230 -23.95 21.18 12.99
CA LEU A 230 -22.80 21.86 13.59
C LEU A 230 -22.16 22.90 12.67
N GLY A 231 -22.38 22.80 11.36
CA GLY A 231 -21.78 23.67 10.35
C GLY A 231 -21.80 23.04 8.96
N GLU A 232 -20.95 23.55 8.06
CA GLU A 232 -20.88 23.09 6.67
C GLU A 232 -19.47 22.55 6.33
N HIS A 233 -19.42 21.52 5.48
CA HIS A 233 -18.18 20.98 4.93
C HIS A 233 -18.00 21.36 3.45
N LEU A 234 -16.76 21.34 2.97
CA LEU A 234 -16.35 21.74 1.62
C LEU A 234 -16.48 20.62 0.56
N GLY A 235 -17.08 19.50 0.91
CA GLY A 235 -17.21 18.31 0.05
C GLY A 235 -16.64 17.05 0.70
N LEU A 236 -17.35 15.93 0.59
CA LEU A 236 -17.01 14.66 1.25
C LEU A 236 -15.57 14.16 0.96
N PRO A 237 -15.02 14.28 -0.28
CA PRO A 237 -13.70 13.76 -0.60
C PRO A 237 -12.55 14.37 0.21
N PHE A 238 -12.77 15.51 0.85
CA PHE A 238 -11.72 16.20 1.62
C PHE A 238 -11.63 15.77 3.07
N TYR A 239 -12.40 14.74 3.46
CA TYR A 239 -12.46 14.26 4.84
C TYR A 239 -12.21 12.77 4.95
N THR A 240 -11.68 12.36 6.10
CA THR A 240 -11.35 10.96 6.41
C THR A 240 -11.79 10.63 7.83
N ILE A 241 -12.25 9.40 8.07
CA ILE A 241 -12.60 8.92 9.41
C ILE A 241 -11.43 9.12 10.38
N GLY A 242 -11.72 9.66 11.55
CA GLY A 242 -10.74 9.98 12.59
C GLY A 242 -10.04 11.35 12.41
N GLN A 243 -10.34 12.09 11.33
CA GLN A 243 -9.81 13.43 11.12
C GLN A 243 -10.30 14.37 12.23
N ARG A 244 -9.34 15.12 12.83
CA ARG A 244 -9.56 16.11 13.89
C ARG A 244 -9.36 17.54 13.41
N ARG A 245 -8.37 17.74 12.51
CA ARG A 245 -7.96 19.09 12.07
C ARG A 245 -8.66 19.48 10.77
N GLY A 246 -8.85 20.79 10.57
CA GLY A 246 -9.43 21.33 9.33
C GLY A 246 -10.94 21.14 9.22
N LEU A 247 -11.64 21.01 10.36
CA LEU A 247 -13.10 20.94 10.40
C LEU A 247 -13.74 22.34 10.48
N GLY A 248 -12.98 23.37 10.86
CA GLY A 248 -13.51 24.74 10.99
C GLY A 248 -14.45 24.97 12.17
N LEU A 249 -14.55 24.01 13.09
CA LEU A 249 -15.43 24.07 14.24
C LEU A 249 -14.65 24.30 15.53
N SER A 250 -15.20 25.11 16.42
CA SER A 250 -14.66 25.37 17.75
C SER A 250 -15.58 24.78 18.82
N ASP A 251 -15.02 23.98 19.72
CA ASP A 251 -15.70 23.44 20.88
C ASP A 251 -14.70 23.26 22.02
N SER A 252 -15.18 23.12 23.24
CA SER A 252 -14.41 22.84 24.45
C SER A 252 -13.60 21.55 24.34
N THR A 253 -14.11 20.56 23.62
CA THR A 253 -13.47 19.28 23.30
C THR A 253 -13.43 19.05 21.78
N PRO A 254 -12.34 18.48 21.23
CA PRO A 254 -12.21 18.31 19.78
C PRO A 254 -13.32 17.41 19.21
N TYR A 255 -13.80 17.78 18.03
CA TYR A 255 -14.58 16.90 17.17
C TYR A 255 -13.68 16.04 16.30
N TYR A 256 -14.20 14.87 15.91
CA TYR A 256 -13.61 13.93 14.98
C TYR A 256 -14.63 13.48 13.94
N VAL A 257 -14.18 13.24 12.72
CA VAL A 257 -15.03 12.59 11.70
C VAL A 257 -15.26 11.14 12.12
N VAL A 258 -16.53 10.79 12.38
CA VAL A 258 -16.93 9.44 12.80
C VAL A 258 -17.50 8.65 11.63
N LYS A 259 -18.31 9.30 10.78
CA LYS A 259 -18.95 8.66 9.61
C LYS A 259 -19.06 9.67 8.47
N ILE A 260 -18.94 9.19 7.24
CA ILE A 260 -19.22 9.93 6.02
C ILE A 260 -20.46 9.31 5.39
N ASP A 261 -21.55 10.07 5.34
CA ASP A 261 -22.84 9.64 4.76
C ASP A 261 -22.95 10.20 3.34
N THR A 262 -22.54 9.41 2.38
CA THR A 262 -22.57 9.81 0.96
C THR A 262 -23.97 9.94 0.41
N GLY A 263 -24.94 9.17 0.93
CA GLY A 263 -26.33 9.21 0.46
C GLY A 263 -27.07 10.51 0.84
N LYS A 264 -26.61 11.20 1.90
CA LYS A 264 -27.20 12.46 2.39
C LYS A 264 -26.25 13.65 2.26
N ASN A 265 -25.08 13.47 1.69
CA ASN A 265 -24.02 14.47 1.62
C ASN A 265 -23.72 15.10 3.01
N ARG A 266 -23.49 14.24 4.03
CA ARG A 266 -23.26 14.65 5.42
C ARG A 266 -22.02 14.00 6.01
N ILE A 267 -21.39 14.74 6.93
CA ILE A 267 -20.28 14.22 7.73
C ILE A 267 -20.72 14.22 9.19
N VAL A 268 -20.74 13.03 9.80
CA VAL A 268 -21.06 12.87 11.20
C VAL A 268 -19.81 13.11 12.03
N LEU A 269 -19.92 14.04 12.96
CA LEU A 269 -18.86 14.39 13.91
C LEU A 269 -19.22 13.90 15.31
N GLY A 270 -18.25 13.34 15.99
CA GLY A 270 -18.38 12.86 17.35
C GLY A 270 -17.14 13.15 18.18
N LYS A 271 -17.11 12.60 19.38
CA LYS A 271 -15.99 12.70 20.31
C LYS A 271 -15.06 11.50 20.14
N LYS A 272 -13.98 11.45 20.90
CA LYS A 272 -12.97 10.40 20.78
C LYS A 272 -13.56 8.99 21.00
N GLU A 273 -14.54 8.89 21.88
CA GLU A 273 -15.22 7.65 22.26
C GLU A 273 -16.03 7.05 21.10
N ASP A 274 -16.58 7.92 20.24
CA ASP A 274 -17.42 7.52 19.09
C ASP A 274 -16.60 6.92 17.91
N LEU A 275 -15.26 6.94 18.01
CA LEU A 275 -14.37 6.41 16.97
C LEU A 275 -14.10 4.91 17.07
N TYR A 276 -14.52 4.26 18.15
CA TYR A 276 -14.14 2.86 18.40
C TYR A 276 -15.13 1.88 17.78
N SER A 277 -14.59 0.90 17.08
CA SER A 277 -15.35 -0.20 16.47
C SER A 277 -14.77 -1.54 16.88
N LYS A 278 -15.62 -2.53 17.11
CA LYS A 278 -15.25 -3.90 17.46
C LYS A 278 -15.54 -4.88 16.32
N THR A 279 -16.60 -4.65 15.57
CA THR A 279 -17.02 -5.47 14.43
C THR A 279 -16.71 -4.75 13.13
N ILE A 280 -16.07 -5.43 12.19
CA ILE A 280 -15.64 -4.90 10.90
C ILE A 280 -16.03 -5.87 9.81
N PHE A 281 -16.61 -5.38 8.72
CA PHE A 281 -16.88 -6.16 7.53
C PHE A 281 -15.78 -5.92 6.49
N VAL A 282 -15.25 -7.01 5.93
CA VAL A 282 -14.15 -6.99 4.98
C VAL A 282 -14.56 -7.73 3.72
N SER A 283 -14.38 -7.12 2.57
CA SER A 283 -14.68 -7.73 1.26
C SER A 283 -13.46 -7.78 0.36
N GLY A 284 -13.58 -8.56 -0.74
CA GLY A 284 -12.47 -8.74 -1.67
C GLY A 284 -11.26 -9.41 -1.01
N VAL A 285 -11.50 -10.32 -0.06
CA VAL A 285 -10.43 -11.01 0.68
C VAL A 285 -9.64 -11.89 -0.27
N ASN A 286 -8.34 -11.63 -0.35
CA ASN A 286 -7.36 -12.50 -1.01
C ASN A 286 -6.66 -13.37 0.04
N TRP A 287 -6.92 -14.67 0.01
CA TRP A 287 -6.26 -15.67 0.86
C TRP A 287 -4.93 -16.09 0.25
N LEU A 288 -3.87 -15.38 0.63
CA LEU A 288 -2.57 -15.46 0.01
C LEU A 288 -1.80 -16.74 0.40
N SER A 289 -1.67 -16.98 1.69
CA SER A 289 -0.82 -18.04 2.25
C SER A 289 -1.57 -19.28 2.68
N ILE A 290 -2.89 -19.24 2.71
CA ILE A 290 -3.77 -20.37 3.07
C ILE A 290 -4.94 -20.47 2.08
N SER A 291 -5.67 -21.58 2.12
CA SER A 291 -7.00 -21.65 1.47
C SER A 291 -8.03 -20.86 2.27
N PRO A 292 -9.14 -20.39 1.66
CA PRO A 292 -10.21 -19.74 2.39
C PRO A 292 -10.64 -20.60 3.60
N PRO A 293 -10.67 -20.04 4.83
CA PRO A 293 -11.13 -20.79 5.99
C PRO A 293 -12.64 -21.04 5.90
N LYS A 294 -13.08 -22.20 6.41
CA LYS A 294 -14.50 -22.57 6.46
C LYS A 294 -15.12 -22.33 7.83
N GLU A 295 -14.29 -22.13 8.84
CA GLU A 295 -14.66 -21.95 10.23
C GLU A 295 -13.98 -20.70 10.79
N GLU A 296 -14.29 -20.33 12.00
CA GLU A 296 -13.64 -19.23 12.73
C GLU A 296 -12.13 -19.42 12.74
N LEU A 297 -11.42 -18.31 12.47
CA LEU A 297 -9.96 -18.28 12.44
C LEU A 297 -9.44 -17.14 13.33
N HIS A 298 -8.64 -17.48 14.36
CA HIS A 298 -7.97 -16.50 15.19
C HIS A 298 -6.75 -15.92 14.47
N VAL A 299 -6.63 -14.60 14.47
CA VAL A 299 -5.60 -13.85 13.73
C VAL A 299 -5.13 -12.65 14.52
N THR A 300 -3.99 -12.09 14.10
CA THR A 300 -3.64 -10.69 14.37
C THR A 300 -4.05 -9.86 13.16
N ALA A 301 -4.96 -8.90 13.32
CA ALA A 301 -5.43 -8.05 12.25
C ALA A 301 -4.75 -6.67 12.25
N LYS A 302 -4.19 -6.24 11.11
CA LYS A 302 -3.73 -4.87 10.89
C LYS A 302 -4.75 -4.12 10.04
N LEU A 303 -5.27 -3.00 10.55
CA LEU A 303 -6.34 -2.22 9.91
C LEU A 303 -5.83 -0.99 9.13
N ARG A 304 -4.53 -0.75 9.17
CA ARG A 304 -3.77 0.24 8.39
C ARG A 304 -2.27 -0.10 8.48
N TYR A 305 -1.48 0.45 7.60
CA TYR A 305 -0.05 0.16 7.55
C TYR A 305 0.67 0.38 8.89
N SER A 306 0.46 1.54 9.52
CA SER A 306 1.10 1.89 10.79
C SER A 306 0.51 1.18 12.02
N HIS A 307 -0.56 0.37 11.86
CA HIS A 307 -1.18 -0.36 12.96
C HIS A 307 -0.25 -1.48 13.45
N GLN A 308 -0.13 -1.64 14.77
CA GLN A 308 0.70 -2.70 15.36
C GLN A 308 0.07 -4.09 15.19
N GLY A 309 -1.24 -4.14 15.02
CA GLY A 309 -2.05 -5.34 14.99
C GLY A 309 -2.84 -5.53 16.28
N VAL A 310 -4.02 -6.11 16.17
CA VAL A 310 -4.92 -6.44 17.26
C VAL A 310 -5.37 -7.89 17.10
N ALA A 311 -5.50 -8.63 18.20
CA ALA A 311 -6.06 -9.97 18.19
C ALA A 311 -7.55 -9.92 17.77
N ALA A 312 -7.94 -10.85 16.92
CA ALA A 312 -9.26 -10.85 16.32
C ALA A 312 -9.66 -12.26 15.86
N SER A 313 -10.96 -12.47 15.75
CA SER A 313 -11.57 -13.65 15.09
C SER A 313 -12.15 -13.27 13.74
N VAL A 314 -11.77 -14.01 12.71
CA VAL A 314 -12.32 -13.93 11.36
C VAL A 314 -13.43 -14.96 11.21
N PHE A 315 -14.63 -14.51 10.87
CA PHE A 315 -15.79 -15.35 10.58
C PHE A 315 -16.08 -15.30 9.07
N PRO A 316 -15.86 -16.38 8.32
CA PRO A 316 -16.16 -16.42 6.89
C PRO A 316 -17.66 -16.24 6.63
N GLU A 317 -18.02 -15.34 5.71
CA GLU A 317 -19.40 -15.17 5.22
C GLU A 317 -19.54 -15.72 3.78
N SER A 318 -18.46 -15.64 3.01
CA SER A 318 -18.27 -16.27 1.70
C SER A 318 -16.77 -16.39 1.40
N ASP A 319 -16.39 -16.92 0.24
CA ASP A 319 -14.97 -17.10 -0.13
C ASP A 319 -14.13 -15.79 -0.09
N ASN A 320 -14.77 -14.64 -0.31
CA ASN A 320 -14.10 -13.36 -0.36
C ASN A 320 -14.70 -12.27 0.55
N LYS A 321 -15.58 -12.66 1.50
CA LYS A 321 -16.16 -11.76 2.50
C LYS A 321 -16.05 -12.38 3.88
N VAL A 322 -15.63 -11.56 4.83
CA VAL A 322 -15.52 -11.96 6.23
C VAL A 322 -16.05 -10.88 7.16
N ARG A 323 -16.58 -11.31 8.29
CA ARG A 323 -16.80 -10.48 9.46
C ARG A 323 -15.63 -10.68 10.41
N LEU A 324 -15.03 -9.59 10.83
CA LEU A 324 -13.89 -9.56 11.74
C LEU A 324 -14.36 -9.01 13.10
N GLU A 325 -14.19 -9.79 14.15
CA GLU A 325 -14.47 -9.38 15.53
C GLU A 325 -13.14 -9.15 16.26
N LEU A 326 -12.90 -7.90 16.68
CA LEU A 326 -11.70 -7.53 17.42
C LEU A 326 -11.85 -7.89 18.89
N ASP A 327 -10.79 -8.40 19.54
CA ASP A 327 -10.80 -8.65 20.99
C ASP A 327 -10.94 -7.35 21.75
N VAL A 328 -10.28 -6.29 21.28
CA VAL A 328 -10.35 -4.93 21.84
C VAL A 328 -10.81 -3.96 20.76
N PRO A 329 -11.77 -3.06 21.05
CA PRO A 329 -12.22 -2.08 20.07
C PRO A 329 -11.06 -1.21 19.57
N GLU A 330 -11.01 -0.99 18.24
CA GLU A 330 -9.98 -0.17 17.59
C GLU A 330 -10.53 1.16 17.12
N ARG A 331 -9.65 2.18 17.23
CA ARG A 331 -10.00 3.55 16.90
C ARG A 331 -9.88 3.83 15.41
N ALA A 332 -10.86 4.57 14.90
CA ALA A 332 -10.86 5.12 13.53
C ALA A 332 -10.63 4.03 12.47
N VAL A 333 -11.42 2.96 12.55
CA VAL A 333 -11.50 1.95 11.49
C VAL A 333 -12.08 2.64 10.26
N THR A 334 -11.33 2.58 9.15
CA THR A 334 -11.60 3.46 8.01
C THR A 334 -11.95 2.65 6.77
N PRO A 335 -13.15 2.81 6.20
CA PRO A 335 -13.54 2.21 4.93
C PRO A 335 -12.58 2.58 3.79
N GLY A 336 -12.26 1.60 2.93
CA GLY A 336 -11.27 1.76 1.86
C GLY A 336 -9.83 1.45 2.26
N GLN A 337 -9.52 1.38 3.57
CA GLN A 337 -8.26 0.79 4.04
C GLN A 337 -8.34 -0.73 4.01
N ALA A 338 -7.17 -1.39 4.03
CA ALA A 338 -7.12 -2.84 4.10
C ALA A 338 -7.15 -3.36 5.54
N ALA A 339 -7.87 -4.46 5.77
CA ALA A 339 -7.67 -5.33 6.91
C ALA A 339 -6.82 -6.53 6.48
N VAL A 340 -5.63 -6.68 7.08
CA VAL A 340 -4.66 -7.72 6.73
C VAL A 340 -4.46 -8.65 7.91
N PHE A 341 -4.55 -9.96 7.65
CA PHE A 341 -4.59 -11.01 8.66
C PHE A 341 -3.26 -11.73 8.75
N TYR A 342 -2.76 -11.87 9.95
CA TYR A 342 -1.50 -12.56 10.25
C TYR A 342 -1.72 -13.66 11.27
N GLN A 343 -0.92 -14.71 11.15
CA GLN A 343 -0.68 -15.70 12.20
C GLN A 343 0.83 -15.76 12.40
N ASP A 344 1.28 -15.32 13.58
CA ASP A 344 2.70 -15.07 13.87
C ASP A 344 3.37 -14.18 12.80
N GLU A 345 4.34 -14.73 12.07
CA GLU A 345 5.05 -14.03 11.00
C GLU A 345 4.38 -14.18 9.61
N ILE A 346 3.40 -15.07 9.47
CA ILE A 346 2.79 -15.42 8.19
C ILE A 346 1.63 -14.47 7.91
N LEU A 347 1.65 -13.79 6.75
CA LEU A 347 0.49 -13.11 6.23
C LEU A 347 -0.46 -14.12 5.62
N LEU A 348 -1.65 -14.29 6.21
CA LEU A 348 -2.65 -15.26 5.74
C LEU A 348 -3.43 -14.75 4.54
N GLY A 349 -3.82 -13.48 4.58
CA GLY A 349 -4.60 -12.80 3.56
C GLY A 349 -5.02 -11.41 4.01
N GLY A 350 -5.88 -10.77 3.23
CA GLY A 350 -6.43 -9.47 3.56
C GLY A 350 -7.43 -9.00 2.51
N GLY A 351 -8.21 -7.98 2.86
CA GLY A 351 -9.24 -7.41 2.01
C GLY A 351 -9.54 -5.97 2.40
N TRP A 352 -10.57 -5.40 1.80
CA TRP A 352 -10.94 -4.01 1.99
C TRP A 352 -12.00 -3.85 3.08
N ILE A 353 -11.76 -2.93 4.00
CA ILE A 353 -12.73 -2.55 5.03
C ILE A 353 -13.92 -1.88 4.36
N ASN A 354 -15.12 -2.40 4.60
CA ASN A 354 -16.37 -1.83 4.14
C ASN A 354 -16.87 -0.73 5.09
N ASP A 355 -17.96 -0.08 4.70
CA ASP A 355 -18.65 0.85 5.57
C ASP A 355 -19.04 0.14 6.88
N LEU A 356 -18.83 0.83 8.00
CA LEU A 356 -19.22 0.33 9.31
C LEU A 356 -20.74 0.47 9.49
N PRO A 357 -21.34 -0.44 10.25
CA PRO A 357 -22.80 -0.40 10.48
C PRO A 357 -23.30 0.90 11.12
#